data_9b8514e56ba7865b5b5f6e1f387af4a1
#
_entry.id   9b8514e56ba7865b5b5f6e1f387af4a1
#
_cell.length_a   1.000
_cell.length_b   1.000
_cell.length_c   1.000
_cell.angle_alpha   90.00
_cell.angle_beta   90.00
_cell.angle_gamma   90.00
#
_symmetry.space_group_name_H-M   'P 1'
#
loop_
_entity.id
_entity.type
_entity.pdbx_description
1 polymer ?
#
loop_
_entity_poly.entity_id
_entity_poly.type
_entity_poly.pdbx_seq_one_letter_code
_entity_poly.pdbx_strand_id
1 'polypeptide(L)'
;MRRRTFLARTCGFVIAVLGLNVACGSAELDAWDAAKQMGLGVNIGNTLDNTTQWETGWGNPRITKEYIQSLAAHGFKTVRLPVAWDTYARDGRISDDKLARVGEIVDWISAAGMFAVVNIHWDGGWIDSSNKERFAKTFATFSPEAERKYQSYWTQIATYLASRNEKLIFEALNEETNFEGAGSRAQAYATLTRVNQLFIDTVRKTGGNNAQRLLIITGYATDFEKTANKEYRLPVDTVPHRLFISVHYYTPWQFAGMTEDASWGKMQPTWGSASDVAELKRLFDVMQEFCRRNDIPAFIGEFAPTPKKETASRVRWISAVIEAAFSRQMVPVLWETGGDISRKPPYTPSAALSEVLQKIATARSKAGG
;
A
#
# COMPACT_ATOMS: atom_id res chain seq x y z
N MET A 1 -12.67 -93.50 27.62
CA MET A 1 -11.99 -92.25 27.97
C MET A 1 -11.74 -91.47 26.71
N ARG A 2 -12.58 -90.46 26.39
CA ARG A 2 -12.39 -89.58 25.23
C ARG A 2 -12.13 -88.18 25.74
N ARG A 3 -10.93 -87.62 25.47
CA ARG A 3 -10.56 -86.25 25.75
C ARG A 3 -11.16 -85.29 24.66
N ARG A 4 -11.92 -84.32 25.08
CA ARG A 4 -12.41 -83.22 24.23
C ARG A 4 -11.41 -82.09 24.32
N THR A 5 -10.86 -81.68 23.18
CA THR A 5 -10.00 -80.56 23.05
C THR A 5 -10.90 -79.28 22.73
N PHE A 6 -10.77 -78.24 23.58
CA PHE A 6 -11.40 -76.97 23.40
C PHE A 6 -10.49 -76.07 22.52
N LEU A 7 -10.97 -75.63 21.36
CA LEU A 7 -10.33 -74.58 20.59
C LEU A 7 -10.88 -73.24 21.08
N ALA A 8 -10.01 -72.40 21.64
CA ALA A 8 -10.31 -70.97 21.89
C ALA A 8 -10.10 -70.15 20.61
N ARG A 9 -11.16 -69.50 20.11
CA ARG A 9 -11.08 -68.52 19.05
C ARG A 9 -10.80 -67.16 19.69
N THR A 10 -9.62 -66.61 19.48
CA THR A 10 -9.25 -65.22 19.79
C THR A 10 -9.78 -64.33 18.67
N CYS A 11 -10.78 -63.49 18.94
CA CYS A 11 -11.19 -62.37 18.10
C CYS A 11 -10.21 -61.22 18.31
N GLY A 12 -9.35 -60.98 17.34
CA GLY A 12 -8.53 -59.77 17.31
C GLY A 12 -9.37 -58.58 16.88
N PHE A 13 -9.57 -57.62 17.77
CA PHE A 13 -10.11 -56.30 17.45
C PHE A 13 -9.00 -55.46 16.84
N VAL A 14 -9.08 -55.15 15.53
CA VAL A 14 -8.25 -54.14 14.88
C VAL A 14 -8.90 -52.80 15.14
N ILE A 15 -8.32 -52.02 16.06
CA ILE A 15 -8.67 -50.58 16.23
C ILE A 15 -7.97 -49.81 15.12
N ALA A 16 -8.73 -49.42 14.10
CA ALA A 16 -8.28 -48.43 13.11
C ALA A 16 -8.26 -47.05 13.78
N VAL A 17 -7.09 -46.55 14.15
CA VAL A 17 -6.89 -45.19 14.57
C VAL A 17 -6.95 -44.34 13.31
N LEU A 18 -8.10 -43.74 13.03
CA LEU A 18 -8.24 -42.65 12.08
C LEU A 18 -7.50 -41.44 12.66
N GLY A 19 -6.28 -41.22 12.19
CA GLY A 19 -5.51 -40.01 12.46
C GLY A 19 -6.23 -38.83 11.80
N LEU A 20 -7.01 -38.08 12.56
CA LEU A 20 -7.41 -36.71 12.18
C LEU A 20 -6.14 -35.87 12.14
N ASN A 21 -5.55 -35.70 10.95
CA ASN A 21 -4.63 -34.63 10.69
C ASN A 21 -5.43 -33.32 10.80
N VAL A 22 -5.54 -32.75 11.98
CA VAL A 22 -5.88 -31.35 12.17
C VAL A 22 -4.68 -30.60 11.61
N ALA A 23 -4.76 -30.21 10.34
CA ALA A 23 -3.89 -29.19 9.80
C ALA A 23 -4.13 -27.96 10.69
N CYS A 24 -3.14 -27.68 11.55
CA CYS A 24 -3.08 -26.43 12.28
C CYS A 24 -2.85 -25.35 11.19
N GLY A 25 -3.92 -24.90 10.54
CA GLY A 25 -3.89 -23.76 9.65
C GLY A 25 -3.41 -22.59 10.49
N SER A 26 -2.23 -22.05 10.19
CA SER A 26 -1.85 -20.74 10.72
C SER A 26 -3.03 -19.82 10.46
N ALA A 27 -3.54 -19.16 11.50
CA ALA A 27 -4.61 -18.19 11.33
C ALA A 27 -4.18 -17.23 10.22
N GLU A 28 -5.02 -17.12 9.18
CA GLU A 28 -4.68 -16.24 8.07
C GLU A 28 -4.55 -14.81 8.58
N LEU A 29 -3.47 -14.13 8.16
CA LEU A 29 -3.09 -12.79 8.60
C LEU A 29 -4.20 -11.78 8.29
N ASP A 30 -4.88 -11.25 9.29
CA ASP A 30 -5.85 -10.17 9.11
C ASP A 30 -5.19 -8.80 8.88
N ALA A 31 -5.98 -7.80 8.49
CA ALA A 31 -5.46 -6.47 8.15
C ALA A 31 -4.82 -5.76 9.36
N TRP A 32 -5.38 -5.92 10.58
CA TRP A 32 -4.82 -5.29 11.78
C TRP A 32 -3.51 -5.95 12.22
N ASP A 33 -3.41 -7.26 12.11
CA ASP A 33 -2.17 -7.99 12.42
C ASP A 33 -1.11 -7.75 11.35
N ALA A 34 -1.51 -7.62 10.08
CA ALA A 34 -0.62 -7.20 9.02
C ALA A 34 -0.09 -5.77 9.26
N ALA A 35 -0.95 -4.83 9.65
CA ALA A 35 -0.54 -3.45 9.96
C ALA A 35 0.57 -3.40 11.01
N LYS A 36 0.50 -4.22 12.06
CA LYS A 36 1.55 -4.32 13.10
C LYS A 36 2.87 -4.83 12.53
N GLN A 37 2.83 -5.75 11.55
CA GLN A 37 4.01 -6.36 10.94
C GLN A 37 4.60 -5.52 9.81
N MET A 38 3.79 -4.73 9.10
CA MET A 38 4.20 -3.91 7.95
C MET A 38 5.16 -2.78 8.34
N GLY A 39 5.12 -2.30 9.58
CA GLY A 39 6.09 -1.36 10.14
C GLY A 39 6.28 -0.11 9.28
N LEU A 40 7.52 0.43 9.25
CA LEU A 40 7.86 1.53 8.32
C LEU A 40 8.04 0.97 6.91
N GLY A 41 7.33 1.55 5.98
CA GLY A 41 7.46 1.28 4.56
C GLY A 41 8.20 2.37 3.79
N VAL A 42 8.53 2.05 2.53
CA VAL A 42 9.13 2.98 1.58
C VAL A 42 8.57 2.75 0.18
N ASN A 43 8.33 3.83 -0.55
CA ASN A 43 8.01 3.76 -1.97
C ASN A 43 9.29 3.61 -2.81
N ILE A 44 9.22 2.88 -3.91
CA ILE A 44 10.20 2.97 -4.98
C ILE A 44 9.58 3.84 -6.08
N GLY A 45 9.42 5.12 -5.79
CA GLY A 45 8.81 6.11 -6.68
C GLY A 45 9.75 6.58 -7.80
N ASN A 46 9.19 7.26 -8.81
CA ASN A 46 9.87 7.72 -10.01
C ASN A 46 10.62 6.60 -10.76
N THR A 47 10.05 5.41 -10.78
CA THR A 47 10.68 4.22 -11.34
C THR A 47 9.71 3.45 -12.23
N LEU A 48 8.87 2.55 -11.67
CA LEU A 48 7.87 1.81 -12.45
C LEU A 48 6.61 2.65 -12.76
N ASP A 49 6.41 3.75 -12.05
CA ASP A 49 5.41 4.78 -12.29
C ASP A 49 5.80 5.77 -13.41
N ASN A 50 6.98 5.61 -14.00
CA ASN A 50 7.48 6.47 -15.05
C ASN A 50 6.78 6.22 -16.37
N THR A 51 6.15 7.26 -16.94
CA THR A 51 5.37 7.20 -18.17
C THR A 51 6.18 7.58 -19.44
N THR A 52 7.47 7.83 -19.31
CA THR A 52 8.35 8.18 -20.48
C THR A 52 9.25 7.02 -20.89
N GLN A 53 10.03 6.50 -19.97
CA GLN A 53 10.87 5.31 -20.16
C GLN A 53 10.90 4.53 -18.84
N TRP A 54 10.27 3.39 -18.83
CA TRP A 54 10.05 2.60 -17.63
C TRP A 54 11.34 2.30 -16.87
N GLU A 55 11.30 2.39 -15.53
CA GLU A 55 12.39 2.31 -14.57
C GLU A 55 13.42 3.45 -14.64
N THR A 56 13.81 3.93 -15.84
CA THR A 56 15.01 4.77 -15.97
C THR A 56 14.78 6.17 -16.52
N GLY A 57 13.58 6.45 -17.04
CA GLY A 57 13.31 7.70 -17.78
C GLY A 57 13.41 8.98 -16.94
N TRP A 58 13.26 8.90 -15.62
CA TRP A 58 13.39 10.06 -14.72
C TRP A 58 14.70 10.04 -13.91
N GLY A 59 15.73 9.39 -14.46
CA GLY A 59 17.10 9.43 -13.95
C GLY A 59 17.45 8.38 -12.87
N ASN A 60 16.49 7.56 -12.46
CA ASN A 60 16.78 6.44 -11.57
C ASN A 60 17.40 5.26 -12.35
N PRO A 61 18.30 4.47 -11.76
CA PRO A 61 18.73 3.21 -12.33
C PRO A 61 17.62 2.16 -12.20
N ARG A 62 17.76 1.06 -12.93
CA ARG A 62 16.90 -0.11 -12.73
C ARG A 62 16.96 -0.59 -11.28
N ILE A 63 15.82 -1.05 -10.77
CA ILE A 63 15.74 -1.68 -9.43
C ILE A 63 16.56 -2.95 -9.45
N THR A 64 17.44 -3.12 -8.44
CA THR A 64 18.26 -4.34 -8.29
C THR A 64 17.87 -5.09 -7.01
N LYS A 65 18.21 -6.38 -6.98
CA LYS A 65 17.99 -7.21 -5.79
C LYS A 65 18.75 -6.68 -4.58
N GLU A 66 19.96 -6.18 -4.81
CA GLU A 66 20.83 -5.61 -3.78
C GLU A 66 20.22 -4.33 -3.20
N TYR A 67 19.58 -3.50 -4.03
CA TYR A 67 18.83 -2.34 -3.53
C TYR A 67 17.67 -2.76 -2.62
N ILE A 68 16.89 -3.76 -3.02
CA ILE A 68 15.80 -4.30 -2.17
C ILE A 68 16.36 -4.85 -0.84
N GLN A 69 17.47 -5.59 -0.88
CA GLN A 69 18.12 -6.10 0.32
C GLN A 69 18.61 -4.98 1.24
N SER A 70 19.12 -3.88 0.66
CA SER A 70 19.55 -2.72 1.43
C SER A 70 18.39 -2.04 2.16
N LEU A 71 17.20 -1.95 1.54
CA LEU A 71 16.00 -1.42 2.19
C LEU A 71 15.65 -2.26 3.45
N ALA A 72 15.67 -3.58 3.34
CA ALA A 72 15.46 -4.46 4.49
C ALA A 72 16.53 -4.26 5.59
N ALA A 73 17.80 -4.11 5.20
CA ALA A 73 18.92 -3.85 6.11
C ALA A 73 18.79 -2.50 6.82
N HIS A 74 18.21 -1.49 6.18
CA HIS A 74 17.87 -0.21 6.80
C HIS A 74 16.64 -0.26 7.73
N GLY A 75 15.97 -1.42 7.84
CA GLY A 75 14.87 -1.64 8.78
C GLY A 75 13.48 -1.42 8.22
N PHE A 76 13.34 -1.16 6.92
CA PHE A 76 12.04 -1.14 6.26
C PHE A 76 11.39 -2.52 6.28
N LYS A 77 10.06 -2.54 6.41
CA LYS A 77 9.26 -3.77 6.47
C LYS A 77 8.25 -3.88 5.33
N THR A 78 8.04 -2.79 4.60
CA THR A 78 7.10 -2.71 3.47
C THR A 78 7.74 -1.92 2.34
N VAL A 79 7.56 -2.40 1.12
CA VAL A 79 7.92 -1.68 -0.12
C VAL A 79 6.65 -1.49 -0.94
N ARG A 80 6.29 -0.23 -1.22
CA ARG A 80 5.24 0.10 -2.18
C ARG A 80 5.90 0.30 -3.55
N LEU A 81 5.34 -0.36 -4.55
CA LEU A 81 5.73 -0.27 -5.96
C LEU A 81 4.63 0.48 -6.71
N PRO A 82 4.76 1.80 -6.90
CA PRO A 82 3.94 2.55 -7.82
C PRO A 82 4.19 2.07 -9.26
N VAL A 83 3.12 1.70 -10.01
CA VAL A 83 3.30 1.14 -11.36
C VAL A 83 2.37 1.80 -12.36
N ALA A 84 2.95 2.34 -13.45
CA ALA A 84 2.23 2.77 -14.64
C ALA A 84 2.06 1.54 -15.58
N TRP A 85 0.82 1.12 -15.78
CA TRP A 85 0.50 -0.06 -16.59
C TRP A 85 -0.02 0.29 -17.98
N ASP A 86 -0.88 1.32 -18.08
CA ASP A 86 -1.55 1.70 -19.33
C ASP A 86 -0.57 2.23 -20.37
N THR A 87 0.38 3.06 -19.95
CA THR A 87 1.44 3.59 -20.82
C THR A 87 2.21 2.48 -21.55
N TYR A 88 2.32 1.31 -20.94
CA TYR A 88 3.08 0.16 -21.47
C TYR A 88 2.17 -1.01 -21.87
N ALA A 89 0.86 -0.78 -21.95
CA ALA A 89 -0.10 -1.73 -22.50
C ALA A 89 -0.38 -1.45 -23.97
N ARG A 90 -0.84 -2.47 -24.69
CA ARG A 90 -1.33 -2.36 -26.07
C ARG A 90 -2.66 -3.09 -26.20
N ASP A 91 -3.63 -2.42 -26.78
CA ASP A 91 -4.98 -2.97 -27.00
C ASP A 91 -5.61 -3.59 -25.73
N GLY A 92 -5.42 -2.91 -24.58
CA GLY A 92 -5.92 -3.36 -23.29
C GLY A 92 -5.15 -4.55 -22.66
N ARG A 93 -4.02 -4.95 -23.27
CA ARG A 93 -3.14 -5.99 -22.75
C ARG A 93 -1.87 -5.40 -22.18
N ILE A 94 -1.61 -5.67 -20.90
CA ILE A 94 -0.34 -5.35 -20.26
C ILE A 94 0.74 -6.25 -20.85
N SER A 95 1.88 -5.67 -21.17
CA SER A 95 3.02 -6.38 -21.75
C SER A 95 3.57 -7.44 -20.78
N ASP A 96 3.80 -8.65 -21.27
CA ASP A 96 4.23 -9.79 -20.45
C ASP A 96 5.58 -9.52 -19.74
N ASP A 97 6.47 -8.77 -20.37
CA ASP A 97 7.76 -8.38 -19.77
C ASP A 97 7.57 -7.41 -18.59
N LYS A 98 6.53 -6.57 -18.60
CA LYS A 98 6.21 -5.66 -17.49
C LYS A 98 5.63 -6.44 -16.30
N LEU A 99 4.69 -7.35 -16.55
CA LEU A 99 4.18 -8.25 -15.52
C LEU A 99 5.31 -9.09 -14.91
N ALA A 100 6.19 -9.66 -15.76
CA ALA A 100 7.32 -10.45 -15.30
C ALA A 100 8.28 -9.62 -14.44
N ARG A 101 8.57 -8.39 -14.86
CA ARG A 101 9.49 -7.49 -14.12
C ARG A 101 8.93 -7.09 -12.76
N VAL A 102 7.66 -6.74 -12.68
CA VAL A 102 7.02 -6.45 -11.38
C VAL A 102 7.03 -7.70 -10.50
N GLY A 103 6.70 -8.87 -11.07
CA GLY A 103 6.75 -10.14 -10.36
C GLY A 103 8.14 -10.46 -9.79
N GLU A 104 9.20 -10.23 -10.56
CA GLU A 104 10.59 -10.40 -10.13
C GLU A 104 10.93 -9.52 -8.93
N ILE A 105 10.55 -8.24 -8.97
CA ILE A 105 10.79 -7.30 -7.85
C ILE A 105 9.98 -7.70 -6.61
N VAL A 106 8.72 -8.09 -6.78
CA VAL A 106 7.88 -8.62 -5.69
C VAL A 106 8.53 -9.84 -5.04
N ASP A 107 9.08 -10.75 -5.85
CA ASP A 107 9.76 -11.95 -5.35
C ASP A 107 11.04 -11.58 -4.56
N TRP A 108 11.80 -10.57 -4.96
CA TRP A 108 12.95 -10.05 -4.20
C TRP A 108 12.52 -9.42 -2.86
N ILE A 109 11.43 -8.63 -2.85
CA ILE A 109 10.88 -8.01 -1.64
C ILE A 109 10.44 -9.11 -0.65
N SER A 110 9.71 -10.11 -1.14
CA SER A 110 9.26 -11.24 -0.34
C SER A 110 10.44 -12.05 0.23
N ALA A 111 11.45 -12.33 -0.60
CA ALA A 111 12.68 -13.03 -0.18
C ALA A 111 13.48 -12.25 0.87
N ALA A 112 13.39 -10.92 0.88
CA ALA A 112 13.96 -10.06 1.93
C ALA A 112 13.09 -9.97 3.18
N GLY A 113 11.97 -10.70 3.25
CA GLY A 113 11.06 -10.76 4.40
C GLY A 113 10.10 -9.59 4.54
N MET A 114 10.03 -8.70 3.54
CA MET A 114 9.19 -7.50 3.54
C MET A 114 7.82 -7.76 2.88
N PHE A 115 6.85 -6.88 3.16
CA PHE A 115 5.61 -6.79 2.42
C PHE A 115 5.83 -6.01 1.11
N ALA A 116 5.18 -6.46 0.03
CA ALA A 116 5.12 -5.76 -1.24
C ALA A 116 3.71 -5.22 -1.47
N VAL A 117 3.59 -3.95 -1.81
CA VAL A 117 2.33 -3.33 -2.22
C VAL A 117 2.44 -2.92 -3.69
N VAL A 118 1.55 -3.44 -4.53
CA VAL A 118 1.50 -3.12 -5.96
C VAL A 118 0.19 -2.44 -6.28
N ASN A 119 0.24 -1.32 -7.01
CA ASN A 119 -0.95 -0.55 -7.37
C ASN A 119 -1.07 -0.30 -8.88
N ILE A 120 -2.18 0.31 -9.27
CA ILE A 120 -2.27 1.14 -10.47
C ILE A 120 -2.00 2.55 -10.03
N HIS A 121 -0.83 3.10 -10.43
CA HIS A 121 -0.44 4.47 -10.11
C HIS A 121 -0.93 5.45 -11.17
N TRP A 122 -0.72 6.77 -10.98
CA TRP A 122 -1.00 7.73 -12.02
C TRP A 122 -0.27 7.35 -13.31
N ASP A 123 -1.02 7.18 -14.35
CA ASP A 123 -0.56 6.62 -15.62
C ASP A 123 -1.17 7.41 -16.77
N GLY A 124 -0.86 8.69 -16.81
CA GLY A 124 -1.41 9.62 -17.79
C GLY A 124 -2.88 10.02 -17.55
N GLY A 125 -3.49 9.67 -16.39
CA GLY A 125 -4.83 10.08 -16.00
C GLY A 125 -5.97 9.44 -16.81
N TRP A 126 -5.79 8.22 -17.28
CA TRP A 126 -6.78 7.52 -18.08
C TRP A 126 -8.04 7.10 -17.29
N ILE A 127 -7.92 6.95 -15.96
CA ILE A 127 -9.02 6.49 -15.10
C ILE A 127 -10.08 7.57 -14.95
N ASP A 128 -9.65 8.79 -14.74
CA ASP A 128 -10.52 9.96 -14.53
C ASP A 128 -10.61 10.87 -15.76
N SER A 129 -10.00 10.48 -16.89
CA SER A 129 -9.88 11.25 -18.15
C SER A 129 -9.26 12.64 -18.00
N SER A 130 -8.59 12.92 -16.88
CA SER A 130 -7.95 14.23 -16.61
C SER A 130 -6.64 14.43 -17.36
N ASN A 131 -6.32 13.52 -18.23
CA ASN A 131 -5.00 13.26 -18.73
C ASN A 131 -4.33 14.36 -19.56
N LYS A 132 -5.04 15.25 -20.23
CA LYS A 132 -4.38 16.27 -21.08
C LYS A 132 -4.54 17.66 -20.55
N GLU A 133 -5.44 17.84 -19.63
CA GLU A 133 -5.81 19.13 -19.10
C GLU A 133 -6.05 19.01 -17.58
N ARG A 134 -5.07 18.45 -16.87
CA ARG A 134 -5.13 18.26 -15.40
C ARG A 134 -5.57 19.52 -14.63
N PHE A 135 -5.61 20.65 -15.31
CA PHE A 135 -6.07 21.94 -14.81
C PHE A 135 -7.27 22.51 -15.57
N ALA A 136 -7.74 21.86 -16.62
CA ALA A 136 -9.00 22.20 -17.26
C ALA A 136 -10.14 21.54 -16.48
N LYS A 137 -11.10 22.32 -16.07
CA LYS A 137 -12.18 22.04 -15.11
C LYS A 137 -13.18 20.93 -15.47
N THR A 138 -12.83 19.97 -16.29
CA THR A 138 -13.67 18.83 -16.63
C THR A 138 -13.11 17.56 -15.99
N PHE A 139 -13.47 17.37 -14.76
CA PHE A 139 -13.24 16.10 -14.09
C PHE A 139 -14.11 15.05 -14.73
N ALA A 140 -13.53 13.98 -15.20
CA ALA A 140 -14.28 12.93 -15.82
C ALA A 140 -14.97 12.06 -14.78
N THR A 141 -16.08 11.57 -15.19
CA THR A 141 -16.72 10.42 -14.59
C THR A 141 -15.89 9.19 -14.93
N PHE A 142 -15.82 8.22 -14.01
CA PHE A 142 -15.32 6.89 -14.32
C PHE A 142 -16.16 6.30 -15.45
N SER A 143 -15.69 6.42 -16.68
CA SER A 143 -16.43 6.06 -17.89
C SER A 143 -16.58 4.53 -17.99
N PRO A 144 -17.59 4.02 -18.72
CA PRO A 144 -17.71 2.59 -18.98
C PRO A 144 -16.49 1.98 -19.68
N GLU A 145 -15.73 2.77 -20.44
CA GLU A 145 -14.49 2.35 -21.05
C GLU A 145 -13.37 2.23 -20.02
N ALA A 146 -13.19 3.25 -19.17
CA ALA A 146 -12.24 3.22 -18.06
C ALA A 146 -12.56 2.07 -17.09
N GLU A 147 -13.83 1.79 -16.82
CA GLU A 147 -14.28 0.70 -15.99
C GLU A 147 -13.86 -0.67 -16.56
N ARG A 148 -14.12 -0.92 -17.85
CA ARG A 148 -13.71 -2.17 -18.51
C ARG A 148 -12.18 -2.33 -18.53
N LYS A 149 -11.44 -1.24 -18.82
CA LYS A 149 -9.99 -1.23 -18.82
C LYS A 149 -9.43 -1.53 -17.44
N TYR A 150 -9.96 -0.88 -16.40
CA TYR A 150 -9.57 -1.08 -15.01
C TYR A 150 -9.76 -2.52 -14.55
N GLN A 151 -10.94 -3.09 -14.85
CA GLN A 151 -11.24 -4.49 -14.57
C GLN A 151 -10.30 -5.44 -15.32
N SER A 152 -10.03 -5.15 -16.60
CA SER A 152 -9.07 -5.95 -17.41
C SER A 152 -7.68 -5.93 -16.83
N TYR A 153 -7.16 -4.76 -16.43
CA TYR A 153 -5.82 -4.65 -15.85
C TYR A 153 -5.72 -5.36 -14.52
N TRP A 154 -6.67 -5.16 -13.62
CA TRP A 154 -6.66 -5.90 -12.35
C TRP A 154 -6.79 -7.41 -12.54
N THR A 155 -7.55 -7.87 -13.52
CA THR A 155 -7.62 -9.30 -13.86
C THR A 155 -6.24 -9.82 -14.29
N GLN A 156 -5.52 -9.11 -15.15
CA GLN A 156 -4.19 -9.50 -15.64
C GLN A 156 -3.15 -9.49 -14.51
N ILE A 157 -3.07 -8.40 -13.75
CA ILE A 157 -2.13 -8.23 -12.64
C ILE A 157 -2.37 -9.31 -11.57
N ALA A 158 -3.61 -9.44 -11.12
CA ALA A 158 -3.97 -10.37 -10.06
C ALA A 158 -3.76 -11.83 -10.49
N THR A 159 -4.11 -12.20 -11.72
CA THR A 159 -3.87 -13.55 -12.25
C THR A 159 -2.38 -13.87 -12.32
N TYR A 160 -1.57 -12.95 -12.85
CA TYR A 160 -0.13 -13.15 -12.96
C TYR A 160 0.55 -13.32 -11.61
N LEU A 161 0.10 -12.57 -10.60
CA LEU A 161 0.68 -12.56 -9.26
C LEU A 161 -0.04 -13.49 -8.26
N ALA A 162 -1.01 -14.29 -8.71
CA ALA A 162 -1.90 -15.08 -7.83
C ALA A 162 -1.17 -16.06 -6.89
N SER A 163 -0.04 -16.62 -7.33
CA SER A 163 0.73 -17.61 -6.56
C SER A 163 1.63 -17.02 -5.47
N ARG A 164 1.82 -15.69 -5.42
CA ARG A 164 2.64 -15.02 -4.40
C ARG A 164 1.96 -15.08 -3.04
N ASN A 165 2.77 -15.16 -1.99
CA ASN A 165 2.31 -15.36 -0.61
C ASN A 165 1.49 -14.17 -0.07
N GLU A 166 1.09 -14.26 1.20
CA GLU A 166 0.25 -13.27 1.91
C GLU A 166 0.91 -11.90 2.12
N LYS A 167 2.24 -11.79 1.95
CA LYS A 167 2.95 -10.50 2.03
C LYS A 167 2.84 -9.65 0.77
N LEU A 168 2.29 -10.18 -0.32
CA LEU A 168 1.87 -9.36 -1.46
C LEU A 168 0.48 -8.81 -1.21
N ILE A 169 0.34 -7.50 -1.29
CA ILE A 169 -0.90 -6.75 -1.12
C ILE A 169 -1.16 -5.96 -2.41
N PHE A 170 -2.41 -5.85 -2.84
CA PHE A 170 -2.78 -4.99 -3.96
C PHE A 170 -3.46 -3.72 -3.45
N GLU A 171 -3.12 -2.58 -4.06
CA GLU A 171 -3.72 -1.27 -3.77
C GLU A 171 -4.50 -0.78 -5.00
N ALA A 172 -5.77 -0.46 -4.81
CA ALA A 172 -6.74 -0.19 -5.87
C ALA A 172 -6.29 0.89 -6.86
N LEU A 173 -5.91 2.04 -6.35
CA LEU A 173 -5.51 3.24 -7.10
C LEU A 173 -4.46 4.02 -6.30
N ASN A 174 -3.90 5.05 -6.94
CA ASN A 174 -3.11 6.07 -6.27
C ASN A 174 -3.99 7.26 -5.84
N GLU A 175 -3.81 8.43 -6.45
CA GLU A 175 -4.50 9.68 -6.12
C GLU A 175 -5.64 10.04 -7.09
N GLU A 176 -5.89 9.23 -8.12
CA GLU A 176 -6.96 9.35 -9.10
C GLU A 176 -8.32 8.97 -8.49
N THR A 177 -8.69 9.62 -7.41
CA THR A 177 -9.87 9.26 -6.61
C THR A 177 -10.81 10.44 -6.40
N ASN A 178 -10.48 11.58 -7.01
CA ASN A 178 -11.26 12.79 -6.92
C ASN A 178 -12.17 12.92 -8.15
N PHE A 179 -13.34 12.29 -8.10
CA PHE A 179 -14.34 12.29 -9.16
C PHE A 179 -15.30 13.50 -9.09
N GLU A 180 -14.82 14.67 -8.64
CA GLU A 180 -15.67 15.86 -8.43
C GLU A 180 -16.39 16.33 -9.69
N GLY A 181 -15.95 15.94 -10.88
CA GLY A 181 -16.66 16.18 -12.14
C GLY A 181 -17.88 15.32 -12.37
N ALA A 182 -18.18 14.39 -11.48
CA ALA A 182 -19.37 13.54 -11.58
C ALA A 182 -20.70 14.30 -11.28
N GLY A 183 -20.67 15.63 -11.14
CA GLY A 183 -21.84 16.47 -10.94
C GLY A 183 -22.06 16.93 -9.49
N SER A 184 -21.85 16.07 -8.51
CA SER A 184 -21.92 16.44 -7.09
C SER A 184 -20.91 15.64 -6.26
N ARG A 185 -20.59 16.15 -5.08
CA ARG A 185 -19.71 15.43 -4.14
C ARG A 185 -20.26 14.04 -3.76
N ALA A 186 -21.55 13.92 -3.54
CA ALA A 186 -22.18 12.64 -3.25
C ALA A 186 -21.99 11.63 -4.40
N GLN A 187 -22.13 12.07 -5.65
CA GLN A 187 -21.86 11.24 -6.82
C GLN A 187 -20.38 10.85 -6.94
N ALA A 188 -19.47 11.77 -6.60
CA ALA A 188 -18.04 11.52 -6.60
C ALA A 188 -17.67 10.43 -5.55
N TYR A 189 -18.20 10.51 -4.35
CA TYR A 189 -18.04 9.46 -3.33
C TYR A 189 -18.62 8.11 -3.79
N ALA A 190 -19.82 8.12 -4.37
CA ALA A 190 -20.45 6.91 -4.89
C ALA A 190 -19.63 6.27 -6.02
N THR A 191 -19.04 7.10 -6.89
CA THR A 191 -18.15 6.63 -7.96
C THR A 191 -16.90 5.96 -7.38
N LEU A 192 -16.24 6.58 -6.40
CA LEU A 192 -15.06 5.97 -5.76
C LEU A 192 -15.43 4.64 -5.06
N THR A 193 -16.56 4.58 -4.36
CA THR A 193 -17.03 3.34 -3.75
C THR A 193 -17.21 2.24 -4.81
N ARG A 194 -17.79 2.57 -5.96
CA ARG A 194 -17.95 1.65 -7.10
C ARG A 194 -16.60 1.19 -7.67
N VAL A 195 -15.63 2.07 -7.80
CA VAL A 195 -14.28 1.73 -8.28
C VAL A 195 -13.59 0.76 -7.31
N ASN A 196 -13.65 1.06 -6.02
CA ASN A 196 -13.10 0.19 -4.98
C ASN A 196 -13.82 -1.18 -4.93
N GLN A 197 -15.15 -1.21 -5.12
CA GLN A 197 -15.91 -2.46 -5.18
C GLN A 197 -15.50 -3.31 -6.40
N LEU A 198 -15.38 -2.68 -7.57
CA LEU A 198 -14.94 -3.35 -8.79
C LEU A 198 -13.54 -3.96 -8.64
N PHE A 199 -12.64 -3.27 -7.94
CA PHE A 199 -11.32 -3.77 -7.62
C PHE A 199 -11.39 -5.06 -6.78
N ILE A 200 -12.12 -5.01 -5.66
CA ILE A 200 -12.27 -6.17 -4.76
C ILE A 200 -12.86 -7.36 -5.53
N ASP A 201 -13.99 -7.17 -6.20
CA ASP A 201 -14.68 -8.23 -6.91
C ASP A 201 -13.81 -8.86 -8.01
N THR A 202 -13.04 -8.01 -8.72
CA THR A 202 -12.14 -8.46 -9.78
C THR A 202 -11.00 -9.30 -9.20
N VAL A 203 -10.34 -8.82 -8.16
CA VAL A 203 -9.22 -9.53 -7.54
C VAL A 203 -9.70 -10.85 -6.92
N ARG A 204 -10.78 -10.84 -6.14
CA ARG A 204 -11.35 -12.05 -5.50
C ARG A 204 -11.71 -13.12 -6.55
N LYS A 205 -12.28 -12.72 -7.68
CA LYS A 205 -12.67 -13.61 -8.77
C LYS A 205 -11.52 -14.34 -9.44
N THR A 206 -10.28 -13.81 -9.37
CA THR A 206 -9.12 -14.49 -9.94
C THR A 206 -8.70 -15.74 -9.17
N GLY A 207 -9.18 -15.93 -7.93
CA GLY A 207 -8.97 -17.13 -7.13
C GLY A 207 -7.53 -17.31 -6.61
N GLY A 208 -7.15 -18.54 -6.28
CA GLY A 208 -5.86 -18.81 -5.66
C GLY A 208 -5.66 -18.03 -4.37
N ASN A 209 -4.44 -17.54 -4.10
CA ASN A 209 -4.16 -16.72 -2.92
C ASN A 209 -4.91 -15.37 -2.95
N ASN A 210 -5.40 -14.93 -4.11
CA ASN A 210 -6.17 -13.68 -4.21
C ASN A 210 -7.56 -13.80 -3.58
N ALA A 211 -8.09 -15.00 -3.41
CA ALA A 211 -9.36 -15.21 -2.71
C ALA A 211 -9.32 -14.69 -1.27
N GLN A 212 -8.13 -14.71 -0.64
CA GLN A 212 -7.92 -14.29 0.77
C GLN A 212 -6.90 -13.15 0.92
N ARG A 213 -6.36 -12.64 -0.18
CA ARG A 213 -5.31 -11.60 -0.19
C ARG A 213 -5.78 -10.34 0.53
N LEU A 214 -4.88 -9.74 1.31
CA LEU A 214 -5.05 -8.39 1.83
C LEU A 214 -5.14 -7.39 0.67
N LEU A 215 -6.08 -6.47 0.73
CA LEU A 215 -6.31 -5.44 -0.28
C LEU A 215 -6.32 -4.06 0.36
N ILE A 216 -5.85 -3.07 -0.37
CA ILE A 216 -5.88 -1.67 0.04
C ILE A 216 -6.85 -0.95 -0.88
N ILE A 217 -7.97 -0.50 -0.35
CA ILE A 217 -8.90 0.39 -1.05
C ILE A 217 -8.45 1.84 -0.88
N THR A 218 -8.87 2.71 -1.77
CA THR A 218 -8.39 4.09 -1.77
C THR A 218 -9.40 5.03 -1.12
N GLY A 219 -8.91 5.91 -0.25
CA GLY A 219 -9.67 7.00 0.35
C GLY A 219 -9.95 8.13 -0.64
N TYR A 220 -10.94 8.98 -0.33
CA TYR A 220 -11.32 10.06 -1.24
C TYR A 220 -10.21 11.13 -1.33
N ALA A 221 -9.70 11.32 -2.54
CA ALA A 221 -8.53 12.17 -2.84
C ALA A 221 -7.30 11.85 -1.96
N THR A 222 -7.21 10.62 -1.43
CA THR A 222 -6.24 10.19 -0.42
C THR A 222 -6.10 11.12 0.80
N ASP A 223 -7.07 12.01 0.98
CA ASP A 223 -7.09 13.03 2.04
C ASP A 223 -7.75 12.47 3.32
N PHE A 224 -7.19 12.77 4.49
CA PHE A 224 -7.65 12.26 5.79
C PHE A 224 -9.08 12.71 6.12
N GLU A 225 -9.38 14.01 5.98
CA GLU A 225 -10.69 14.56 6.34
C GLU A 225 -11.76 14.20 5.32
N LYS A 226 -11.41 14.23 4.03
CA LYS A 226 -12.34 13.84 2.97
C LYS A 226 -12.67 12.35 3.06
N THR A 227 -11.68 11.49 3.36
CA THR A 227 -11.90 10.06 3.58
C THR A 227 -12.73 9.80 4.84
N ALA A 228 -12.48 10.54 5.93
CA ALA A 228 -13.24 10.40 7.16
C ALA A 228 -14.65 11.01 7.09
N ASN A 229 -15.02 11.68 6.00
CA ASN A 229 -16.33 12.30 5.82
C ASN A 229 -17.44 11.24 5.86
N LYS A 230 -18.57 11.62 6.47
CA LYS A 230 -19.77 10.76 6.60
C LYS A 230 -20.40 10.33 5.26
N GLU A 231 -20.08 11.01 4.16
CA GLU A 231 -20.53 10.66 2.81
C GLU A 231 -19.73 9.50 2.20
N TYR A 232 -18.49 9.27 2.66
CA TYR A 232 -17.69 8.14 2.19
C TYR A 232 -18.27 6.82 2.69
N ARG A 233 -18.40 5.86 1.78
CA ARG A 233 -18.86 4.49 2.08
C ARG A 233 -17.80 3.49 1.70
N LEU A 234 -17.50 2.58 2.62
CA LEU A 234 -16.65 1.44 2.29
C LEU A 234 -17.36 0.50 1.32
N PRO A 235 -16.63 -0.09 0.37
CA PRO A 235 -17.11 -1.23 -0.39
C PRO A 235 -17.27 -2.44 0.53
N VAL A 236 -17.94 -3.48 0.02
CA VAL A 236 -18.14 -4.75 0.74
C VAL A 236 -17.13 -5.77 0.23
N ASP A 237 -16.36 -6.36 1.14
CA ASP A 237 -15.57 -7.56 0.83
C ASP A 237 -16.29 -8.79 1.41
N THR A 238 -16.37 -9.86 0.61
CA THR A 238 -16.90 -11.15 1.08
C THR A 238 -15.97 -11.85 2.07
N VAL A 239 -14.72 -11.40 2.16
CA VAL A 239 -13.70 -11.92 3.10
C VAL A 239 -13.50 -10.89 4.20
N PRO A 240 -13.88 -11.18 5.45
CA PRO A 240 -13.80 -10.23 6.54
C PRO A 240 -12.36 -9.90 6.90
N HIS A 241 -12.14 -8.67 7.41
CA HIS A 241 -10.86 -8.19 7.95
C HIS A 241 -9.67 -8.28 6.97
N ARG A 242 -9.93 -8.08 5.64
CA ARG A 242 -8.89 -8.13 4.60
C ARG A 242 -8.61 -6.79 3.94
N LEU A 243 -9.24 -5.71 4.39
CA LEU A 243 -9.11 -4.39 3.78
C LEU A 243 -8.28 -3.44 4.62
N PHE A 244 -7.49 -2.61 3.92
CA PHE A 244 -6.90 -1.37 4.41
C PHE A 244 -7.53 -0.20 3.67
N ILE A 245 -7.49 1.00 4.27
CA ILE A 245 -7.82 2.26 3.60
C ILE A 245 -6.55 3.06 3.33
N SER A 246 -6.27 3.37 2.05
CA SER A 246 -5.12 4.20 1.65
C SER A 246 -5.45 5.68 1.77
N VAL A 247 -4.55 6.41 2.42
CA VAL A 247 -4.52 7.87 2.51
C VAL A 247 -3.08 8.35 2.39
N HIS A 248 -2.88 9.62 1.99
CA HIS A 248 -1.56 10.23 1.89
C HIS A 248 -1.46 11.41 2.86
N TYR A 249 -0.25 11.72 3.34
CA TYR A 249 -0.04 12.80 4.30
C TYR A 249 1.07 13.75 3.85
N TYR A 250 0.68 14.93 3.40
CA TYR A 250 1.59 16.01 2.99
C TYR A 250 1.27 17.34 3.68
N THR A 251 0.62 17.28 4.86
CA THR A 251 0.19 18.48 5.58
C THR A 251 1.26 19.00 6.54
N PRO A 252 1.53 20.32 6.57
CA PRO A 252 1.01 21.30 5.61
C PRO A 252 1.77 21.25 4.27
N TRP A 253 1.06 21.37 3.13
CA TRP A 253 1.68 21.35 1.81
C TRP A 253 2.72 22.44 1.63
N GLN A 254 2.55 23.58 2.30
CA GLN A 254 3.50 24.69 2.33
C GLN A 254 4.88 24.26 2.84
N PHE A 255 4.92 23.30 3.76
CA PHE A 255 6.19 22.68 4.20
C PHE A 255 6.52 21.47 3.34
N ALA A 256 5.60 20.52 3.18
CA ALA A 256 5.92 19.22 2.58
C ALA A 256 6.24 19.33 1.07
N GLY A 257 5.49 20.12 0.30
CA GLY A 257 5.59 20.15 -1.16
C GLY A 257 6.19 21.41 -1.76
N MET A 258 5.93 22.60 -1.18
CA MET A 258 6.36 23.86 -1.78
C MET A 258 7.85 24.12 -1.59
N THR A 259 8.54 24.52 -2.66
CA THR A 259 9.95 24.90 -2.66
C THR A 259 10.17 26.41 -2.81
N GLU A 260 9.12 27.14 -3.15
CA GLU A 260 9.05 28.59 -3.33
C GLU A 260 7.63 29.10 -3.09
N ASP A 261 7.47 30.42 -2.97
CA ASP A 261 6.17 31.06 -2.83
C ASP A 261 5.35 30.94 -4.12
N ALA A 262 4.06 30.74 -3.97
CA ALA A 262 3.10 30.75 -5.07
C ALA A 262 2.03 31.83 -4.84
N SER A 263 1.25 32.15 -5.88
CA SER A 263 0.16 33.14 -5.80
C SER A 263 -0.92 32.80 -4.78
N TRP A 264 -1.06 31.51 -4.47
CA TRP A 264 -2.06 30.96 -3.54
C TRP A 264 -1.51 30.63 -2.15
N GLY A 265 -0.20 30.75 -1.89
CA GLY A 265 0.35 30.44 -0.59
C GLY A 265 1.83 30.72 -0.45
N LYS A 266 2.27 30.90 0.79
CA LYS A 266 3.67 31.10 1.16
C LYS A 266 4.33 29.77 1.52
N MET A 267 5.53 29.54 1.00
CA MET A 267 6.36 28.40 1.37
C MET A 267 6.74 28.50 2.85
N GLN A 268 6.54 27.41 3.59
CA GLN A 268 6.96 27.27 4.99
C GLN A 268 8.36 26.64 5.03
N PRO A 269 9.39 27.35 5.51
CA PRO A 269 10.77 26.83 5.50
C PRO A 269 11.04 25.79 6.59
N THR A 270 10.37 25.91 7.73
CA THR A 270 10.58 25.07 8.92
C THR A 270 9.26 24.47 9.40
N TRP A 271 9.35 23.38 10.16
CA TRP A 271 8.22 22.71 10.79
C TRP A 271 8.53 22.36 12.25
N GLY A 272 7.50 22.32 13.08
CA GLY A 272 7.60 21.89 14.49
C GLY A 272 7.13 22.94 15.49
N SER A 273 6.40 23.97 15.04
CA SER A 273 5.67 24.86 15.95
C SER A 273 4.58 24.10 16.72
N ALA A 274 4.09 24.65 17.83
CA ALA A 274 3.00 24.04 18.58
C ALA A 274 1.73 23.84 17.71
N SER A 275 1.44 24.76 16.79
CA SER A 275 0.32 24.65 15.85
C SER A 275 0.54 23.54 14.81
N ASP A 276 1.76 23.38 14.30
CA ASP A 276 2.07 22.30 13.36
C ASP A 276 1.83 20.92 14.00
N VAL A 277 2.32 20.75 15.23
CA VAL A 277 2.17 19.49 15.98
C VAL A 277 0.70 19.23 16.34
N ALA A 278 -0.03 20.28 16.73
CA ALA A 278 -1.45 20.17 17.06
C ALA A 278 -2.28 19.75 15.83
N GLU A 279 -2.01 20.33 14.66
CA GLU A 279 -2.71 19.99 13.42
C GLU A 279 -2.41 18.56 12.95
N LEU A 280 -1.14 18.14 13.03
CA LEU A 280 -0.78 16.74 12.76
C LEU A 280 -1.57 15.79 13.66
N LYS A 281 -1.56 16.05 14.96
CA LYS A 281 -2.30 15.23 15.93
C LYS A 281 -3.78 15.17 15.61
N ARG A 282 -4.40 16.33 15.34
CA ARG A 282 -5.83 16.44 15.01
C ARG A 282 -6.19 15.56 13.79
N LEU A 283 -5.43 15.66 12.71
CA LEU A 283 -5.68 14.90 11.49
C LEU A 283 -5.55 13.37 11.72
N PHE A 284 -4.50 12.97 12.45
CA PHE A 284 -4.33 11.56 12.79
C PHE A 284 -5.41 11.03 13.73
N ASP A 285 -5.93 11.84 14.66
CA ASP A 285 -7.06 11.48 15.50
C ASP A 285 -8.36 11.31 14.68
N VAL A 286 -8.61 12.19 13.71
CA VAL A 286 -9.74 12.08 12.76
C VAL A 286 -9.68 10.75 11.99
N MET A 287 -8.49 10.41 11.46
CA MET A 287 -8.32 9.16 10.72
C MET A 287 -8.42 7.92 11.64
N GLN A 288 -7.91 8.00 12.87
CA GLN A 288 -8.04 6.93 13.85
C GLN A 288 -9.50 6.62 14.18
N GLU A 289 -10.32 7.65 14.38
CA GLU A 289 -11.75 7.48 14.66
C GLU A 289 -12.47 6.83 13.46
N PHE A 290 -12.10 7.23 12.23
CA PHE A 290 -12.60 6.56 11.03
C PHE A 290 -12.23 5.07 11.01
N CYS A 291 -10.97 4.75 11.25
CA CYS A 291 -10.46 3.38 11.26
C CYS A 291 -11.19 2.52 12.31
N ARG A 292 -11.32 3.05 13.52
CA ARG A 292 -11.99 2.37 14.63
C ARG A 292 -13.48 2.12 14.35
N ARG A 293 -14.19 3.11 13.81
CA ARG A 293 -15.62 3.01 13.51
C ARG A 293 -15.91 2.00 12.39
N ASN A 294 -15.01 1.84 11.45
CA ASN A 294 -15.20 0.99 10.28
C ASN A 294 -14.42 -0.33 10.36
N ASP A 295 -13.72 -0.58 11.45
CA ASP A 295 -12.86 -1.77 11.65
C ASP A 295 -11.89 -2.03 10.49
N ILE A 296 -11.15 -0.98 10.09
CA ILE A 296 -10.21 -1.01 8.98
C ILE A 296 -8.94 -0.21 9.32
N PRO A 297 -7.72 -0.78 9.21
CA PRO A 297 -6.50 -0.03 9.44
C PRO A 297 -6.18 0.91 8.28
N ALA A 298 -5.53 2.06 8.58
CA ALA A 298 -5.07 2.98 7.57
C ALA A 298 -3.66 2.60 7.07
N PHE A 299 -3.51 2.68 5.76
CA PHE A 299 -2.24 2.63 5.05
C PHE A 299 -1.93 4.04 4.56
N ILE A 300 -0.91 4.70 5.17
CA ILE A 300 -0.44 6.01 4.72
C ILE A 300 0.51 5.76 3.56
N GLY A 301 -0.04 5.62 2.36
CA GLY A 301 0.67 5.18 1.16
C GLY A 301 1.82 6.09 0.75
N GLU A 302 1.71 7.37 1.11
CA GLU A 302 2.75 8.36 0.86
C GLU A 302 2.82 9.42 1.95
N PHE A 303 4.05 9.78 2.34
CA PHE A 303 4.36 10.98 3.10
C PHE A 303 5.84 11.30 2.91
N ALA A 304 6.17 12.54 2.65
CA ALA A 304 7.55 13.05 2.65
C ALA A 304 7.57 14.57 2.62
N PRO A 305 8.54 15.23 3.23
CA PRO A 305 8.84 16.62 2.94
C PRO A 305 9.86 16.69 1.81
N THR A 306 9.74 17.72 0.95
CA THR A 306 10.74 17.94 -0.10
C THR A 306 12.17 17.99 0.45
N PRO A 307 13.17 17.41 -0.27
CA PRO A 307 14.59 17.45 0.15
C PRO A 307 15.17 18.84 0.31
N LYS A 308 14.52 19.86 -0.28
CA LYS A 308 14.98 21.27 -0.21
C LYS A 308 14.74 21.97 1.13
N LYS A 309 14.04 21.32 2.08
CA LYS A 309 13.81 21.86 3.42
C LYS A 309 15.01 21.63 4.34
N GLU A 310 15.08 22.43 5.40
CA GLU A 310 16.09 22.28 6.44
C GLU A 310 16.06 20.87 7.03
N THR A 311 17.24 20.25 7.14
CA THR A 311 17.40 18.86 7.60
C THR A 311 16.73 18.61 8.95
N ALA A 312 16.94 19.49 9.94
CA ALA A 312 16.36 19.33 11.26
C ALA A 312 14.82 19.37 11.25
N SER A 313 14.22 20.24 10.43
CA SER A 313 12.76 20.30 10.25
C SER A 313 12.21 19.07 9.50
N ARG A 314 12.95 18.55 8.52
CA ARG A 314 12.62 17.28 7.85
C ARG A 314 12.62 16.11 8.84
N VAL A 315 13.67 15.99 9.66
CA VAL A 315 13.77 14.96 10.70
C VAL A 315 12.59 15.04 11.67
N ARG A 316 12.26 16.26 12.16
CA ARG A 316 11.13 16.44 13.08
C ARG A 316 9.81 16.01 12.45
N TRP A 317 9.54 16.46 11.22
CA TRP A 317 8.27 16.15 10.52
C TRP A 317 8.14 14.67 10.23
N ILE A 318 9.17 14.03 9.64
CA ILE A 318 9.14 12.58 9.32
C ILE A 318 8.98 11.76 10.60
N SER A 319 9.72 12.07 11.67
CA SER A 319 9.60 11.38 12.95
C SER A 319 8.20 11.53 13.54
N ALA A 320 7.64 12.73 13.54
CA ALA A 320 6.30 12.99 14.08
C ALA A 320 5.20 12.24 13.32
N VAL A 321 5.29 12.17 11.98
CA VAL A 321 4.34 11.38 11.16
C VAL A 321 4.44 9.90 11.50
N ILE A 322 5.65 9.35 11.58
CA ILE A 322 5.87 7.93 11.91
C ILE A 322 5.37 7.60 13.32
N GLU A 323 5.67 8.43 14.31
CA GLU A 323 5.21 8.26 15.69
C GLU A 323 3.67 8.33 15.78
N ALA A 324 3.06 9.31 15.10
CA ALA A 324 1.61 9.46 15.05
C ALA A 324 0.94 8.26 14.38
N ALA A 325 1.53 7.71 13.32
CA ALA A 325 1.05 6.52 12.64
C ALA A 325 1.16 5.27 13.55
N PHE A 326 2.33 4.99 14.08
CA PHE A 326 2.55 3.80 14.90
C PHE A 326 1.69 3.79 16.17
N SER A 327 1.55 4.94 16.85
CA SER A 327 0.70 5.04 18.06
C SER A 327 -0.78 4.77 17.78
N ARG A 328 -1.21 4.76 16.51
CA ARG A 328 -2.58 4.52 16.06
C ARG A 328 -2.74 3.28 15.18
N GLN A 329 -1.72 2.42 15.15
CA GLN A 329 -1.70 1.20 14.34
C GLN A 329 -1.92 1.45 12.83
N MET A 330 -1.45 2.58 12.32
CA MET A 330 -1.41 2.91 10.90
C MET A 330 -0.06 2.53 10.31
N VAL A 331 -0.03 2.25 9.01
CA VAL A 331 1.19 1.86 8.28
C VAL A 331 1.76 3.05 7.52
N PRO A 332 2.85 3.69 7.97
CA PRO A 332 3.47 4.80 7.26
C PRO A 332 4.42 4.30 6.18
N VAL A 333 4.28 4.81 4.95
CA VAL A 333 5.14 4.46 3.80
C VAL A 333 5.76 5.74 3.22
N LEU A 334 7.06 5.91 3.44
CA LEU A 334 7.81 7.09 3.01
C LEU A 334 7.81 7.20 1.47
N TRP A 335 7.46 8.38 0.93
CA TRP A 335 7.63 8.65 -0.49
C TRP A 335 9.10 8.92 -0.79
N GLU A 336 9.71 8.07 -1.59
CA GLU A 336 11.14 8.09 -1.91
C GLU A 336 11.36 7.92 -3.41
N THR A 337 12.13 8.82 -4.00
CA THR A 337 12.36 8.91 -5.45
C THR A 337 13.82 8.83 -5.86
N GLY A 338 14.71 8.39 -4.97
CA GLY A 338 16.16 8.37 -5.16
C GLY A 338 16.90 9.54 -4.48
N GLY A 339 16.16 10.42 -3.81
CA GLY A 339 16.73 11.59 -3.11
C GLY A 339 17.11 11.32 -1.66
N ASP A 340 16.38 10.46 -0.98
CA ASP A 340 16.64 10.13 0.43
C ASP A 340 17.34 8.78 0.62
N ILE A 341 17.29 7.89 -0.38
CA ILE A 341 18.09 6.65 -0.40
C ILE A 341 18.77 6.54 -1.75
N SER A 342 20.10 6.53 -1.77
CA SER A 342 20.83 6.32 -3.00
C SER A 342 20.38 5.02 -3.71
N ARG A 343 19.98 5.11 -4.97
CA ARG A 343 19.65 3.95 -5.81
C ARG A 343 20.90 3.26 -6.39
N LYS A 344 22.09 3.74 -6.03
CA LYS A 344 23.39 3.18 -6.42
C LYS A 344 24.15 2.73 -5.18
N PRO A 345 24.98 1.67 -5.27
CA PRO A 345 25.82 1.25 -4.17
C PRO A 345 26.64 2.42 -3.60
N PRO A 346 26.79 2.50 -2.30
CA PRO A 346 26.39 1.57 -1.25
C PRO A 346 24.96 1.74 -0.71
N TYR A 347 24.02 2.36 -1.46
CA TYR A 347 22.60 2.54 -1.12
C TYR A 347 22.37 3.32 0.18
N THR A 348 23.14 4.36 0.37
CA THR A 348 23.19 5.12 1.63
C THR A 348 21.96 6.01 1.79
N PRO A 349 21.28 5.99 2.96
CA PRO A 349 20.28 6.98 3.30
C PRO A 349 20.85 8.38 3.47
N SER A 350 20.05 9.41 3.18
CA SER A 350 20.40 10.82 3.49
C SER A 350 20.62 11.00 4.99
N ALA A 351 21.33 12.07 5.39
CA ALA A 351 21.57 12.38 6.79
C ALA A 351 20.26 12.49 7.59
N ALA A 352 19.22 13.13 7.00
CA ALA A 352 17.92 13.25 7.64
C ALA A 352 17.26 11.88 7.85
N LEU A 353 17.24 11.05 6.84
CA LEU A 353 16.61 9.72 6.95
C LEU A 353 17.42 8.80 7.88
N SER A 354 18.75 8.86 7.85
CA SER A 354 19.61 8.09 8.78
C SER A 354 19.28 8.41 10.23
N GLU A 355 19.12 9.69 10.57
CA GLU A 355 18.76 10.12 11.94
C GLU A 355 17.37 9.60 12.33
N VAL A 356 16.38 9.66 11.42
CA VAL A 356 15.04 9.10 11.67
C VAL A 356 15.10 7.59 11.93
N LEU A 357 15.80 6.84 11.07
CA LEU A 357 15.93 5.39 11.22
C LEU A 357 16.62 5.00 12.54
N GLN A 358 17.64 5.74 12.97
CA GLN A 358 18.29 5.54 14.27
C GLN A 358 17.33 5.79 15.45
N LYS A 359 16.50 6.84 15.39
CA LYS A 359 15.48 7.10 16.41
C LYS A 359 14.49 5.95 16.53
N ILE A 360 13.99 5.43 15.39
CA ILE A 360 13.07 4.29 15.37
C ILE A 360 13.73 3.04 15.97
N ALA A 361 14.96 2.73 15.57
CA ALA A 361 15.69 1.58 16.09
C ALA A 361 15.88 1.67 17.61
N THR A 362 16.25 2.85 18.13
CA THR A 362 16.41 3.11 19.57
C THR A 362 15.08 2.97 20.33
N ALA A 363 13.98 3.46 19.78
CA ALA A 363 12.66 3.35 20.40
C ALA A 363 12.21 1.88 20.51
N ARG A 364 12.46 1.08 19.47
CA ARG A 364 12.12 -0.36 19.47
C ARG A 364 12.96 -1.16 20.47
N SER A 365 14.24 -0.87 20.61
CA SER A 365 15.11 -1.55 21.60
C SER A 365 14.68 -1.28 23.04
N LYS A 366 14.14 -0.09 23.33
CA LYS A 366 13.60 0.28 24.66
C LYS A 366 12.24 -0.35 24.96
N ALA A 367 11.45 -0.68 23.94
CA ALA A 367 10.13 -1.28 24.11
C ALA A 367 10.17 -2.82 24.19
N GLY A 368 11.28 -3.45 23.76
CA GLY A 368 11.46 -4.91 23.76
C GLY A 368 12.36 -5.45 24.89
N GLY A 369 12.87 -4.59 25.76
CA GLY A 369 13.58 -4.94 26.99
C GLY A 369 12.71 -4.65 28.20
#